data_04e4b84f647e9848122734126c62224f
#
_entry.id   04e4b84f647e9848122734126c62224f
#
_cell.length_a   1.000
_cell.length_b   1.000
_cell.length_c   1.000
_cell.angle_alpha   90.00
_cell.angle_beta   90.00
_cell.angle_gamma   90.00
#
_symmetry.space_group_name_H-M   'P 1'
#
loop_
_entity.id
_entity.type
_entity.pdbx_description
1 polymer ?
#
loop_
_entity_poly.entity_id
_entity_poly.type
_entity_poly.pdbx_seq_one_letter_code
_entity_poly.pdbx_strand_id
1 'polypeptide(L)'
;VIKLNNKFAIGCLIQWYEIELVEEYLQSVKNAVDTIENKDSVIIDLYFNCDQTLEKIDNEQITMSKIKNNYNTLLLDIFGYDEYNIKNNINEVVNNIYTIADYRRDFNNNYCDEVDVLMWGETDSLIPRQTFQILDNLHTAAINGDTPKYVGFFSTCKMWDDSWKVLEHPDFTDKPFIDGDTENWWSLRYTMNRKEMDEINDKVEDLDIQVTHQYKFNGCGLVISSDVVKSGVNIPKSVFFVHEDTAFMHSLIKTFDGKIPQFIIKNILLVHNRKHPNKRNYVLGEDGIDKTNTGALRKAHSWYESANKLCEHNAYNMFNQSKTYTWEDVEK
;
A
#
# COMPACT_ATOMS: atom_id res chain seq x y z
N VAL A 1 -23.89 0.43 -9.78
CA VAL A 1 -23.43 -0.89 -9.28
C VAL A 1 -23.18 -1.76 -10.48
N ILE A 2 -21.99 -2.34 -10.54
CA ILE A 2 -21.54 -3.19 -11.64
C ILE A 2 -21.23 -4.60 -11.13
N LYS A 3 -21.30 -5.59 -12.00
CA LYS A 3 -20.86 -6.94 -11.72
C LYS A 3 -19.44 -7.12 -12.26
N LEU A 4 -18.51 -7.55 -11.41
CA LEU A 4 -17.15 -7.88 -11.82
C LEU A 4 -17.11 -9.25 -12.51
N ASN A 5 -16.25 -9.36 -13.50
CA ASN A 5 -15.95 -10.61 -14.20
C ASN A 5 -14.78 -11.37 -13.57
N ASN A 6 -13.91 -10.65 -12.89
CA ASN A 6 -12.68 -11.15 -12.31
C ASN A 6 -12.71 -11.02 -10.79
N LYS A 7 -11.80 -11.74 -10.13
CA LYS A 7 -11.63 -11.71 -8.66
C LYS A 7 -10.41 -10.91 -8.27
N PHE A 8 -10.52 -10.24 -7.14
CA PHE A 8 -9.51 -9.32 -6.63
C PHE A 8 -9.17 -9.61 -5.18
N ALA A 9 -7.94 -9.30 -4.78
CA ALA A 9 -7.58 -9.16 -3.38
C ALA A 9 -6.83 -7.83 -3.18
N ILE A 10 -7.21 -7.12 -2.13
CA ILE A 10 -6.48 -5.95 -1.65
C ILE A 10 -5.98 -6.23 -0.24
N GLY A 11 -4.68 -6.05 -0.01
CA GLY A 11 -4.04 -6.37 1.26
C GLY A 11 -3.39 -5.16 1.91
N CYS A 12 -3.51 -5.05 3.22
CA CYS A 12 -2.91 -3.97 4.00
C CYS A 12 -2.35 -4.48 5.33
N LEU A 13 -1.05 -4.24 5.54
CA LEU A 13 -0.44 -4.33 6.87
C LEU A 13 -0.75 -3.04 7.62
N ILE A 14 -1.39 -3.18 8.78
CA ILE A 14 -1.77 -2.06 9.64
C ILE A 14 -0.88 -2.13 10.88
N GLN A 15 -0.03 -1.14 11.07
CA GLN A 15 0.71 -0.99 12.31
C GLN A 15 -0.17 -0.33 13.37
N TRP A 16 -0.09 -0.75 14.61
CA TRP A 16 -0.93 -0.23 15.68
C TRP A 16 -0.87 1.30 15.83
N TYR A 17 0.28 1.90 15.57
CA TYR A 17 0.49 3.35 15.65
C TYR A 17 -0.08 4.13 14.45
N GLU A 18 -0.65 3.44 13.49
CA GLU A 18 -1.34 4.03 12.34
C GLU A 18 -2.87 4.02 12.52
N ILE A 19 -3.37 3.65 13.70
CA ILE A 19 -4.80 3.45 13.97
C ILE A 19 -5.66 4.65 13.54
N GLU A 20 -5.17 5.86 13.65
CA GLU A 20 -5.90 7.08 13.25
C GLU A 20 -6.00 7.29 11.73
N LEU A 21 -5.22 6.56 10.95
CA LEU A 21 -5.29 6.57 9.49
C LEU A 21 -6.23 5.49 8.94
N VAL A 22 -6.50 4.47 9.75
CA VAL A 22 -7.20 3.25 9.34
C VAL A 22 -8.63 3.53 8.89
N GLU A 23 -9.36 4.39 9.59
CA GLU A 23 -10.76 4.68 9.28
C GLU A 23 -10.94 5.17 7.84
N GLU A 24 -10.22 6.20 7.45
CA GLU A 24 -10.32 6.78 6.10
C GLU A 24 -9.87 5.80 5.01
N TYR A 25 -8.81 5.03 5.27
CA TYR A 25 -8.38 3.98 4.36
C TYR A 25 -9.48 2.93 4.15
N LEU A 26 -10.02 2.37 5.23
CA LEU A 26 -11.07 1.35 5.16
C LEU A 26 -12.36 1.90 4.55
N GLN A 27 -12.70 3.15 4.82
CA GLN A 27 -13.83 3.82 4.16
C GLN A 27 -13.62 3.95 2.65
N SER A 28 -12.39 4.22 2.20
CA SER A 28 -12.10 4.26 0.77
C SER A 28 -12.21 2.88 0.12
N VAL A 29 -11.74 1.83 0.79
CA VAL A 29 -11.89 0.43 0.33
C VAL A 29 -13.37 0.05 0.26
N LYS A 30 -14.13 0.32 1.33
CA LYS A 30 -15.57 0.08 1.37
C LYS A 30 -16.28 0.80 0.23
N ASN A 31 -15.98 2.07 0.03
CA ASN A 31 -16.58 2.89 -1.02
C ASN A 31 -16.34 2.30 -2.43
N ALA A 32 -15.14 1.76 -2.66
CA ALA A 32 -14.82 1.07 -3.90
C ALA A 32 -15.61 -0.25 -4.06
N VAL A 33 -15.73 -1.04 -3.00
CA VAL A 33 -16.48 -2.29 -3.02
C VAL A 33 -17.99 -2.07 -3.11
N ASP A 34 -18.51 -0.98 -2.57
CA ASP A 34 -19.95 -0.65 -2.65
C ASP A 34 -20.42 -0.29 -4.07
N THR A 35 -19.51 -0.05 -4.99
CA THR A 35 -19.85 0.10 -6.42
C THR A 35 -20.11 -1.22 -7.14
N ILE A 36 -19.91 -2.36 -6.47
CA ILE A 36 -19.92 -3.71 -7.04
C ILE A 36 -21.15 -4.49 -6.56
N GLU A 37 -21.77 -5.24 -7.47
CA GLU A 37 -22.89 -6.13 -7.16
C GLU A 37 -22.42 -7.39 -6.42
N ASN A 38 -21.37 -8.06 -6.92
CA ASN A 38 -20.80 -9.30 -6.38
C ASN A 38 -19.60 -8.99 -5.46
N LYS A 39 -19.86 -8.42 -4.29
CA LYS A 39 -18.86 -7.97 -3.32
C LYS A 39 -17.90 -9.07 -2.86
N ASP A 40 -18.33 -10.32 -2.88
CA ASP A 40 -17.53 -11.51 -2.58
C ASP A 40 -16.37 -11.76 -3.58
N SER A 41 -16.42 -11.10 -4.74
CA SER A 41 -15.33 -11.11 -5.71
C SER A 41 -14.10 -10.31 -5.27
N VAL A 42 -14.20 -9.55 -4.19
CA VAL A 42 -13.08 -8.76 -3.64
C VAL A 42 -12.75 -9.25 -2.24
N ILE A 43 -11.58 -9.83 -2.08
CA ILE A 43 -11.01 -10.16 -0.77
C ILE A 43 -10.33 -8.92 -0.21
N ILE A 44 -10.71 -8.52 1.00
CA ILE A 44 -10.07 -7.47 1.78
C ILE A 44 -9.23 -8.16 2.85
N ASP A 45 -7.92 -8.22 2.66
CA ASP A 45 -6.99 -8.80 3.63
C ASP A 45 -6.40 -7.72 4.52
N LEU A 46 -6.55 -7.89 5.82
CA LEU A 46 -6.07 -6.96 6.83
C LEU A 46 -5.22 -7.71 7.85
N TYR A 47 -4.05 -7.18 8.11
CA TYR A 47 -3.14 -7.70 9.12
C TYR A 47 -2.79 -6.60 10.13
N PHE A 48 -3.41 -6.64 11.30
CA PHE A 48 -3.18 -5.66 12.35
C PHE A 48 -2.03 -6.11 13.24
N ASN A 49 -0.95 -5.34 13.24
CA ASN A 49 0.29 -5.67 13.93
C ASN A 49 0.46 -4.84 15.19
N CYS A 50 0.34 -5.52 16.35
CA CYS A 50 0.68 -4.99 17.67
C CYS A 50 2.05 -5.54 18.05
N ASP A 51 3.10 -4.75 17.88
CA ASP A 51 4.46 -5.15 18.19
C ASP A 51 4.94 -4.57 19.54
N GLN A 52 6.15 -4.95 19.90
CA GLN A 52 6.79 -4.54 21.17
C GLN A 52 6.99 -3.01 21.31
N THR A 53 6.85 -2.21 20.25
CA THR A 53 6.94 -0.76 20.36
C THR A 53 5.83 -0.18 21.21
N LEU A 54 4.68 -0.87 21.27
CA LEU A 54 3.56 -0.48 22.12
C LEU A 54 3.93 -0.47 23.61
N GLU A 55 4.79 -1.40 24.04
CA GLU A 55 5.25 -1.49 25.45
C GLU A 55 6.17 -0.33 25.85
N LYS A 56 6.77 0.35 24.88
CA LYS A 56 7.66 1.50 25.13
C LYS A 56 6.92 2.81 25.33
N ILE A 57 5.60 2.80 25.16
CA ILE A 57 4.77 3.99 25.30
C ILE A 57 4.31 4.10 26.74
N ASP A 58 4.87 5.04 27.45
CA ASP A 58 4.49 5.36 28.82
C ASP A 58 3.21 6.21 28.83
N ASN A 59 2.09 5.56 28.50
CA ASN A 59 0.77 6.17 28.51
C ASN A 59 -0.29 5.12 28.84
N GLU A 60 -0.92 5.25 29.99
CA GLU A 60 -1.99 4.33 30.44
C GLU A 60 -3.23 4.29 29.51
N GLN A 61 -3.39 5.31 28.65
CA GLN A 61 -4.47 5.32 27.66
C GLN A 61 -4.15 4.46 26.44
N ILE A 62 -2.87 4.10 26.24
CA ILE A 62 -2.40 3.32 25.10
C ILE A 62 -2.02 1.92 25.58
N THR A 63 -2.95 1.02 25.54
CA THR A 63 -2.71 -0.41 25.82
C THR A 63 -3.07 -1.24 24.61
N MET A 64 -2.43 -2.41 24.48
CA MET A 64 -2.75 -3.36 23.40
C MET A 64 -4.25 -3.67 23.34
N SER A 65 -4.89 -3.85 24.49
CA SER A 65 -6.34 -4.11 24.56
C SER A 65 -7.18 -2.95 24.02
N LYS A 66 -6.84 -1.70 24.39
CA LYS A 66 -7.57 -0.51 23.90
C LYS A 66 -7.39 -0.30 22.41
N ILE A 67 -6.16 -0.40 21.90
CA ILE A 67 -5.88 -0.25 20.47
C ILE A 67 -6.56 -1.32 19.65
N LYS A 68 -6.50 -2.58 20.09
CA LYS A 68 -7.20 -3.71 19.46
C LYS A 68 -8.72 -3.53 19.47
N ASN A 69 -9.28 -3.09 20.59
CA ASN A 69 -10.71 -2.82 20.68
C ASN A 69 -11.11 -1.67 19.75
N ASN A 70 -10.35 -0.60 19.67
CA ASN A 70 -10.59 0.49 18.73
C ASN A 70 -10.57 0.01 17.28
N TYR A 71 -9.59 -0.80 16.92
CA TYR A 71 -9.52 -1.38 15.59
C TYR A 71 -10.71 -2.27 15.26
N ASN A 72 -11.09 -3.18 16.17
CA ASN A 72 -12.24 -4.04 15.97
C ASN A 72 -13.56 -3.24 15.88
N THR A 73 -13.70 -2.18 16.67
CA THR A 73 -14.85 -1.27 16.60
C THR A 73 -14.91 -0.58 15.24
N LEU A 74 -13.79 -0.08 14.74
CA LEU A 74 -13.71 0.53 13.40
C LEU A 74 -14.13 -0.45 12.29
N LEU A 75 -13.66 -1.69 12.34
CA LEU A 75 -14.06 -2.70 11.36
C LEU A 75 -15.57 -2.93 11.38
N LEU A 76 -16.14 -3.05 12.58
CA LEU A 76 -17.56 -3.28 12.77
C LEU A 76 -18.40 -2.08 12.29
N ASP A 77 -17.99 -0.86 12.66
CA ASP A 77 -18.71 0.36 12.31
C ASP A 77 -18.67 0.62 10.79
N ILE A 78 -17.56 0.28 10.13
CA ILE A 78 -17.39 0.51 8.70
C ILE A 78 -18.07 -0.57 7.87
N PHE A 79 -17.80 -1.84 8.14
CA PHE A 79 -18.23 -2.94 7.29
C PHE A 79 -19.50 -3.68 7.79
N GLY A 80 -19.87 -3.54 9.06
CA GLY A 80 -20.95 -4.36 9.64
C GLY A 80 -20.57 -5.85 9.70
N TYR A 81 -21.59 -6.72 9.67
CA TYR A 81 -21.35 -8.14 9.91
C TYR A 81 -21.30 -9.05 8.67
N ASP A 82 -21.88 -8.69 7.52
CA ASP A 82 -22.28 -9.75 6.57
C ASP A 82 -22.07 -9.52 5.06
N GLU A 83 -21.57 -8.39 4.59
CA GLU A 83 -21.57 -8.17 3.13
C GLU A 83 -20.20 -8.27 2.45
N TYR A 84 -19.12 -8.25 3.21
CA TYR A 84 -17.76 -8.09 2.67
C TYR A 84 -16.91 -9.32 2.94
N ASN A 85 -16.08 -9.70 1.97
CA ASN A 85 -15.15 -10.80 2.13
C ASN A 85 -13.86 -10.31 2.82
N ILE A 86 -13.91 -10.14 4.14
CA ILE A 86 -12.80 -9.64 4.94
C ILE A 86 -12.06 -10.80 5.58
N LYS A 87 -10.74 -10.81 5.38
CA LYS A 87 -9.78 -11.66 6.09
C LYS A 87 -9.00 -10.77 7.06
N ASN A 88 -9.31 -10.88 8.33
CA ASN A 88 -8.70 -10.05 9.37
C ASN A 88 -7.84 -10.89 10.30
N ASN A 89 -6.56 -10.58 10.36
CA ASN A 89 -5.60 -11.18 11.26
C ASN A 89 -5.03 -10.14 12.21
N ILE A 90 -4.88 -10.51 13.48
CA ILE A 90 -4.29 -9.65 14.51
C ILE A 90 -3.05 -10.35 15.05
N ASN A 91 -1.89 -9.71 14.93
CA ASN A 91 -0.67 -10.15 15.56
C ASN A 91 -0.47 -9.46 16.91
N GLU A 92 -0.47 -10.26 17.97
CA GLU A 92 -0.21 -9.81 19.35
C GLU A 92 1.12 -10.35 19.87
N VAL A 93 1.91 -11.01 19.02
CA VAL A 93 3.16 -11.64 19.44
C VAL A 93 4.28 -10.62 19.47
N VAL A 94 4.54 -10.10 20.65
CA VAL A 94 5.47 -9.00 20.95
C VAL A 94 6.89 -9.24 20.45
N ASN A 95 7.35 -10.48 20.40
CA ASN A 95 8.72 -10.85 20.01
C ASN A 95 8.85 -11.29 18.54
N ASN A 96 7.78 -11.29 17.79
CA ASN A 96 7.84 -11.66 16.38
C ASN A 96 7.93 -10.41 15.51
N ILE A 97 9.05 -10.26 14.83
CA ILE A 97 9.21 -9.19 13.84
C ILE A 97 8.52 -9.66 12.56
N TYR A 98 7.39 -9.02 12.25
CA TYR A 98 6.68 -9.21 11.01
C TYR A 98 6.63 -7.89 10.24
N THR A 99 7.24 -7.87 9.08
CA THR A 99 7.52 -6.64 8.34
C THR A 99 6.61 -6.48 7.14
N ILE A 100 6.66 -5.31 6.51
CA ILE A 100 5.92 -5.07 5.25
C ILE A 100 6.39 -6.02 4.13
N ALA A 101 7.68 -6.36 4.11
CA ALA A 101 8.21 -7.32 3.13
C ALA A 101 7.64 -8.73 3.36
N ASP A 102 7.56 -9.17 4.62
CA ASP A 102 6.97 -10.46 4.98
C ASP A 102 5.48 -10.49 4.63
N TYR A 103 4.76 -9.44 5.04
CA TYR A 103 3.33 -9.36 4.79
C TYR A 103 3.00 -9.39 3.29
N ARG A 104 3.62 -8.54 2.49
CA ARG A 104 3.34 -8.46 1.04
C ARG A 104 3.73 -9.74 0.30
N ARG A 105 4.81 -10.39 0.73
CA ARG A 105 5.20 -11.71 0.21
C ARG A 105 4.15 -12.77 0.52
N ASP A 106 3.70 -12.83 1.76
CA ASP A 106 2.70 -13.80 2.20
C ASP A 106 1.34 -13.52 1.55
N PHE A 107 0.93 -12.26 1.47
CA PHE A 107 -0.28 -11.83 0.78
C PHE A 107 -0.30 -12.29 -0.68
N ASN A 108 0.78 -12.04 -1.42
CA ASN A 108 0.90 -12.48 -2.81
C ASN A 108 0.77 -14.01 -2.93
N ASN A 109 1.47 -14.76 -2.07
CA ASN A 109 1.43 -16.23 -2.10
C ASN A 109 0.07 -16.79 -1.68
N ASN A 110 -0.57 -16.18 -0.70
CA ASN A 110 -1.85 -16.69 -0.17
C ASN A 110 -3.00 -16.54 -1.18
N TYR A 111 -2.97 -15.50 -2.00
CA TYR A 111 -4.12 -15.15 -2.83
C TYR A 111 -3.90 -15.31 -4.34
N CYS A 112 -2.68 -15.50 -4.83
CA CYS A 112 -2.44 -15.59 -6.28
C CYS A 112 -3.18 -16.75 -6.97
N ASP A 113 -3.52 -17.82 -6.25
CA ASP A 113 -4.31 -18.94 -6.77
C ASP A 113 -5.83 -18.75 -6.61
N GLU A 114 -6.26 -17.78 -5.79
CA GLU A 114 -7.67 -17.54 -5.49
C GLU A 114 -8.29 -16.39 -6.31
N VAL A 115 -7.45 -15.42 -6.72
CA VAL A 115 -7.89 -14.22 -7.43
C VAL A 115 -7.09 -13.99 -8.71
N ASP A 116 -7.62 -13.14 -9.58
CA ASP A 116 -6.99 -12.79 -10.84
C ASP A 116 -6.02 -11.62 -10.71
N VAL A 117 -6.29 -10.73 -9.76
CA VAL A 117 -5.51 -9.50 -9.56
C VAL A 117 -5.31 -9.23 -8.06
N LEU A 118 -4.06 -8.90 -7.71
CA LEU A 118 -3.64 -8.49 -6.39
C LEU A 118 -3.38 -6.98 -6.35
N MET A 119 -3.67 -6.33 -5.24
CA MET A 119 -3.36 -4.91 -5.02
C MET A 119 -2.78 -4.70 -3.61
N TRP A 120 -1.68 -3.96 -3.53
CA TRP A 120 -1.08 -3.59 -2.24
C TRP A 120 -1.71 -2.31 -1.71
N GLY A 121 -2.31 -2.38 -0.54
CA GLY A 121 -2.84 -1.23 0.19
C GLY A 121 -1.89 -0.71 1.26
N GLU A 122 -2.11 0.53 1.67
CA GLU A 122 -1.40 1.19 2.78
C GLU A 122 -2.37 2.05 3.58
N THR A 123 -2.19 2.13 4.90
CA THR A 123 -3.09 2.88 5.79
C THR A 123 -3.11 4.38 5.52
N ASP A 124 -2.01 4.93 5.04
CA ASP A 124 -1.89 6.34 4.66
C ASP A 124 -2.31 6.64 3.21
N SER A 125 -2.96 5.68 2.57
CA SER A 125 -3.52 5.83 1.22
C SER A 125 -5.05 5.87 1.22
N LEU A 126 -5.61 6.41 0.13
CA LEU A 126 -7.03 6.31 -0.19
C LEU A 126 -7.15 5.76 -1.60
N ILE A 127 -7.89 4.67 -1.78
CA ILE A 127 -8.10 4.10 -3.10
C ILE A 127 -9.29 4.78 -3.82
N PRO A 128 -9.21 4.96 -5.13
CA PRO A 128 -10.31 5.51 -5.92
C PRO A 128 -11.57 4.66 -5.81
N ARG A 129 -12.73 5.31 -5.81
CA ARG A 129 -14.03 4.61 -5.83
C ARG A 129 -14.18 3.67 -7.03
N GLN A 130 -13.59 4.03 -8.18
CA GLN A 130 -13.66 3.27 -9.42
C GLN A 130 -12.65 2.13 -9.51
N THR A 131 -11.86 1.88 -8.47
CA THR A 131 -10.70 0.96 -8.48
C THR A 131 -11.04 -0.38 -9.12
N PHE A 132 -12.00 -1.12 -8.59
CA PHE A 132 -12.25 -2.49 -9.05
C PHE A 132 -12.91 -2.54 -10.42
N GLN A 133 -13.73 -1.57 -10.76
CA GLN A 133 -14.28 -1.46 -12.12
C GLN A 133 -13.19 -1.23 -13.16
N ILE A 134 -12.27 -0.32 -12.87
CA ILE A 134 -11.15 -0.03 -13.77
C ILE A 134 -10.25 -1.25 -13.92
N LEU A 135 -9.91 -1.90 -12.81
CA LEU A 135 -9.05 -3.08 -12.82
C LEU A 135 -9.71 -4.29 -13.49
N ASP A 136 -11.03 -4.45 -13.35
CA ASP A 136 -11.78 -5.52 -14.05
C ASP A 136 -11.72 -5.34 -15.56
N ASN A 137 -11.96 -4.13 -16.04
CA ASN A 137 -11.86 -3.78 -17.45
C ASN A 137 -10.43 -3.94 -17.97
N LEU A 138 -9.44 -3.47 -17.21
CA LEU A 138 -8.03 -3.57 -17.55
C LEU A 138 -7.59 -5.04 -17.67
N HIS A 139 -7.92 -5.85 -16.66
CA HIS A 139 -7.57 -7.28 -16.67
C HIS A 139 -8.23 -8.01 -17.83
N THR A 140 -9.53 -7.78 -18.04
CA THR A 140 -10.27 -8.37 -19.17
C THR A 140 -9.64 -7.98 -20.52
N ALA A 141 -9.29 -6.71 -20.70
CA ALA A 141 -8.63 -6.24 -21.91
C ALA A 141 -7.22 -6.86 -22.08
N ALA A 142 -6.47 -6.99 -20.99
CA ALA A 142 -5.15 -7.61 -21.01
C ALA A 142 -5.22 -9.09 -21.40
N ILE A 143 -6.15 -9.86 -20.83
CA ILE A 143 -6.38 -11.27 -21.20
C ILE A 143 -6.78 -11.39 -22.67
N ASN A 144 -7.72 -10.57 -23.14
CA ASN A 144 -8.16 -10.58 -24.54
C ASN A 144 -7.03 -10.18 -25.52
N GLY A 145 -6.08 -9.38 -25.06
CA GLY A 145 -4.87 -8.99 -25.79
C GLY A 145 -3.69 -9.95 -25.64
N ASP A 146 -3.89 -11.15 -25.10
CA ASP A 146 -2.84 -12.14 -24.81
C ASP A 146 -1.70 -11.62 -23.93
N THR A 147 -2.07 -10.80 -22.95
CA THR A 147 -1.13 -10.17 -21.99
C THR A 147 -1.52 -10.50 -20.54
N PRO A 148 -1.50 -11.78 -20.15
CA PRO A 148 -1.97 -12.19 -18.81
C PRO A 148 -1.06 -11.73 -17.67
N LYS A 149 0.19 -11.38 -17.97
CA LYS A 149 1.19 -10.95 -16.98
C LYS A 149 1.45 -9.46 -17.13
N TYR A 150 1.14 -8.72 -16.09
CA TYR A 150 1.37 -7.28 -16.01
C TYR A 150 1.45 -6.81 -14.57
N VAL A 151 1.94 -5.61 -14.39
CA VAL A 151 1.81 -4.80 -13.18
C VAL A 151 1.24 -3.44 -13.53
N GLY A 152 0.73 -2.71 -12.56
CA GLY A 152 0.21 -1.39 -12.80
C GLY A 152 -0.01 -0.60 -11.52
N PHE A 153 -0.36 0.65 -11.67
CA PHE A 153 -0.81 1.50 -10.57
C PHE A 153 -1.63 2.70 -11.06
N PHE A 154 -2.37 3.27 -10.13
CA PHE A 154 -3.02 4.56 -10.32
C PHE A 154 -2.04 5.71 -10.13
N SER A 155 -2.34 6.87 -10.69
CA SER A 155 -1.57 8.07 -10.43
C SER A 155 -1.58 8.40 -8.94
N THR A 156 -0.42 8.59 -8.34
CA THR A 156 -0.29 8.83 -6.90
C THR A 156 0.30 10.19 -6.58
N CYS A 157 -0.23 10.83 -5.55
CA CYS A 157 0.34 12.02 -4.94
C CYS A 157 1.46 11.64 -3.96
N LYS A 158 2.46 10.92 -4.42
CA LYS A 158 3.62 10.57 -3.61
C LYS A 158 4.81 11.39 -4.00
N MET A 159 5.58 11.81 -3.02
CA MET A 159 6.83 12.52 -3.21
C MET A 159 7.86 12.06 -2.18
N TRP A 160 8.95 11.53 -2.70
CA TRP A 160 10.19 11.35 -1.95
C TRP A 160 11.14 12.51 -2.22
N ASP A 161 11.11 12.98 -3.45
CA ASP A 161 11.82 14.12 -3.98
C ASP A 161 11.04 14.70 -5.17
N ASP A 162 11.53 15.74 -5.78
CA ASP A 162 10.93 16.44 -6.92
C ASP A 162 10.90 15.60 -8.22
N SER A 163 11.63 14.47 -8.28
CA SER A 163 11.57 13.53 -9.41
C SER A 163 10.26 12.72 -9.42
N TRP A 164 9.59 12.62 -8.28
CA TRP A 164 8.33 11.90 -8.09
C TRP A 164 7.11 12.78 -8.29
N LYS A 165 7.13 13.79 -9.11
CA LYS A 165 5.94 14.59 -9.45
C LYS A 165 4.67 13.76 -9.31
N VAL A 166 3.48 14.30 -9.30
CA VAL A 166 2.29 13.45 -9.31
C VAL A 166 2.40 12.51 -10.48
N LEU A 167 2.56 11.24 -10.19
CA LEU A 167 2.94 10.23 -11.16
C LEU A 167 1.97 10.26 -12.35
N GLU A 168 2.36 11.02 -13.37
CA GLU A 168 1.69 11.07 -14.66
C GLU A 168 0.26 11.70 -14.69
N HIS A 169 -0.31 12.17 -13.57
CA HIS A 169 -1.63 12.77 -13.59
C HIS A 169 -1.64 14.10 -14.35
N PRO A 170 -2.48 14.28 -15.39
CA PRO A 170 -2.40 15.41 -16.29
C PRO A 170 -2.63 16.78 -15.62
N ASP A 171 -3.44 16.85 -14.55
CA ASP A 171 -3.70 18.09 -13.85
C ASP A 171 -2.56 18.54 -12.94
N PHE A 172 -1.60 17.66 -12.64
CA PHE A 172 -0.58 17.90 -11.63
C PHE A 172 0.86 17.74 -12.12
N THR A 173 1.08 16.97 -13.19
CA THR A 173 2.43 16.58 -13.65
C THR A 173 3.33 17.78 -13.90
N ASP A 174 2.81 18.87 -14.43
CA ASP A 174 3.58 20.06 -14.79
C ASP A 174 3.69 21.11 -13.67
N LYS A 175 3.10 20.82 -12.51
CA LYS A 175 3.14 21.78 -11.39
C LYS A 175 4.47 21.64 -10.64
N PRO A 176 5.19 22.75 -10.43
CA PRO A 176 6.46 22.69 -9.69
C PRO A 176 6.18 22.39 -8.22
N PHE A 177 7.12 21.66 -7.62
CA PHE A 177 7.18 21.56 -6.17
C PHE A 177 7.77 22.84 -5.59
N ILE A 178 7.07 23.41 -4.59
CA ILE A 178 7.54 24.55 -3.81
C ILE A 178 7.51 24.15 -2.35
N ASP A 179 8.69 24.04 -1.75
CA ASP A 179 8.82 23.66 -0.35
C ASP A 179 8.19 24.74 0.56
N GLY A 180 7.39 24.29 1.53
CA GLY A 180 6.69 25.16 2.47
C GLY A 180 5.44 25.88 1.91
N ASP A 181 5.12 25.72 0.64
CA ASP A 181 3.87 26.24 0.07
C ASP A 181 2.71 25.30 0.40
N THR A 182 1.85 25.71 1.32
CA THR A 182 0.69 24.95 1.76
C THR A 182 -0.48 24.96 0.78
N GLU A 183 -0.45 25.83 -0.22
CA GLU A 183 -1.50 25.96 -1.24
C GLU A 183 -1.16 25.21 -2.53
N ASN A 184 0.07 24.72 -2.67
CA ASN A 184 0.40 23.90 -3.82
C ASN A 184 -0.20 22.50 -3.65
N TRP A 185 -0.44 21.83 -4.77
CA TRP A 185 -1.05 20.51 -4.78
C TRP A 185 -0.21 19.43 -4.05
N TRP A 186 1.09 19.61 -3.88
CA TRP A 186 1.95 18.74 -3.09
C TRP A 186 1.55 18.70 -1.62
N SER A 187 1.06 19.81 -1.08
CA SER A 187 0.54 19.88 0.28
C SER A 187 -0.81 19.17 0.41
N LEU A 188 -1.64 19.20 -0.62
CA LEU A 188 -2.97 18.56 -0.63
C LEU A 188 -2.90 17.06 -0.33
N ARG A 189 -1.83 16.36 -0.72
CA ARG A 189 -1.66 14.93 -0.44
C ARG A 189 -1.76 14.58 1.05
N TYR A 190 -1.37 15.50 1.94
CA TYR A 190 -1.41 15.27 3.39
C TYR A 190 -2.78 15.53 4.01
N THR A 191 -3.60 16.32 3.35
CA THR A 191 -4.89 16.79 3.84
C THR A 191 -6.06 16.34 2.98
N MET A 192 -5.82 15.90 1.75
CA MET A 192 -6.86 15.45 0.85
C MET A 192 -7.63 14.27 1.45
N ASN A 193 -8.92 14.44 1.57
CA ASN A 193 -9.82 13.41 2.04
C ASN A 193 -10.43 12.63 0.86
N ARG A 194 -11.18 11.58 1.18
CA ARG A 194 -11.83 10.71 0.19
C ARG A 194 -12.78 11.48 -0.74
N LYS A 195 -13.56 12.41 -0.20
CA LYS A 195 -14.51 13.18 -0.99
C LYS A 195 -13.82 14.06 -2.02
N GLU A 196 -12.75 14.73 -1.63
CA GLU A 196 -11.94 15.56 -2.54
C GLU A 196 -11.29 14.72 -3.64
N MET A 197 -10.75 13.55 -3.30
CA MET A 197 -10.22 12.60 -4.28
C MET A 197 -11.31 12.13 -5.25
N ASP A 198 -12.47 11.73 -4.76
CA ASP A 198 -13.59 11.28 -5.59
C ASP A 198 -14.10 12.40 -6.49
N GLU A 199 -14.18 13.65 -6.01
CA GLU A 199 -14.58 14.82 -6.82
C GLU A 199 -13.62 15.10 -7.99
N ILE A 200 -12.32 14.78 -7.83
CA ILE A 200 -11.34 14.86 -8.91
C ILE A 200 -11.56 13.72 -9.91
N ASN A 201 -11.67 12.50 -9.39
CA ASN A 201 -11.77 11.30 -10.22
C ASN A 201 -13.12 11.19 -10.96
N ASP A 202 -14.21 11.70 -10.39
CA ASP A 202 -15.54 11.66 -11.01
C ASP A 202 -15.68 12.57 -12.25
N LYS A 203 -14.75 13.48 -12.46
CA LYS A 203 -14.70 14.33 -13.66
C LYS A 203 -14.09 13.63 -14.87
N VAL A 204 -13.50 12.47 -14.66
CA VAL A 204 -12.84 11.69 -15.72
C VAL A 204 -13.87 10.90 -16.51
N GLU A 205 -14.05 11.24 -17.77
CA GLU A 205 -14.95 10.54 -18.70
C GLU A 205 -14.21 9.37 -19.38
N ASP A 206 -13.01 9.61 -19.87
CA ASP A 206 -12.20 8.62 -20.56
C ASP A 206 -10.89 8.34 -19.79
N LEU A 207 -10.56 7.07 -19.62
CA LEU A 207 -9.32 6.67 -18.95
C LEU A 207 -8.11 6.91 -19.86
N ASP A 208 -7.09 7.55 -19.29
CA ASP A 208 -5.76 7.68 -19.91
C ASP A 208 -4.82 6.64 -19.31
N ILE A 209 -4.62 5.54 -20.03
CA ILE A 209 -3.76 4.44 -19.60
C ILE A 209 -2.51 4.40 -20.45
N GLN A 210 -1.36 4.61 -19.81
CA GLN A 210 -0.07 4.44 -20.44
C GLN A 210 0.41 2.99 -20.29
N VAL A 211 0.88 2.43 -21.39
CA VAL A 211 1.59 1.14 -21.38
C VAL A 211 3.08 1.41 -21.50
N THR A 212 3.87 0.94 -20.56
CA THR A 212 5.32 1.19 -20.55
C THR A 212 6.11 -0.06 -20.17
N HIS A 213 7.35 -0.11 -20.65
CA HIS A 213 8.40 -1.05 -20.24
C HIS A 213 9.55 -0.30 -19.53
N GLN A 214 9.41 1.01 -19.36
CA GLN A 214 10.26 1.84 -18.50
C GLN A 214 9.59 1.91 -17.13
N TYR A 215 9.83 0.88 -16.32
CA TYR A 215 9.11 0.66 -15.08
C TYR A 215 9.32 1.76 -14.07
N LYS A 216 8.21 2.19 -13.47
CA LYS A 216 8.19 3.03 -12.28
C LYS A 216 7.99 2.16 -11.05
N PHE A 217 8.71 2.47 -9.98
CA PHE A 217 8.69 1.71 -8.74
C PHE A 217 7.84 2.43 -7.71
N ASN A 218 6.77 1.80 -7.32
CA ASN A 218 5.83 2.34 -6.34
C ASN A 218 5.15 1.20 -5.60
N GLY A 219 5.33 1.15 -4.28
CA GLY A 219 4.71 0.12 -3.43
C GLY A 219 3.24 0.41 -3.08
N CYS A 220 2.83 1.67 -3.12
CA CYS A 220 1.46 2.04 -2.80
C CYS A 220 0.52 1.80 -3.98
N GLY A 221 -0.48 0.97 -3.75
CA GLY A 221 -1.46 0.64 -4.80
C GLY A 221 -0.88 -0.14 -5.97
N LEU A 222 0.24 -0.83 -5.78
CA LEU A 222 0.78 -1.69 -6.83
C LEU A 222 -0.23 -2.78 -7.15
N VAL A 223 -0.62 -2.82 -8.41
CA VAL A 223 -1.50 -3.84 -9.00
C VAL A 223 -0.64 -4.90 -9.66
N ILE A 224 -0.93 -6.16 -9.36
CA ILE A 224 -0.16 -7.30 -9.86
C ILE A 224 -1.15 -8.32 -10.42
N SER A 225 -1.03 -8.69 -11.69
CA SER A 225 -1.78 -9.85 -12.17
C SER A 225 -1.27 -11.11 -11.48
N SER A 226 -2.15 -11.97 -11.02
CA SER A 226 -1.79 -13.19 -10.28
C SER A 226 -0.85 -14.10 -11.06
N ASP A 227 -0.92 -14.10 -12.37
CA ASP A 227 -0.04 -14.88 -13.25
C ASP A 227 1.44 -14.47 -13.13
N VAL A 228 1.73 -13.25 -12.71
CA VAL A 228 3.11 -12.82 -12.38
C VAL A 228 3.63 -13.63 -11.18
N VAL A 229 2.86 -13.67 -10.10
CA VAL A 229 3.24 -14.41 -8.88
C VAL A 229 3.27 -15.92 -9.13
N LYS A 230 2.29 -16.45 -9.83
CA LYS A 230 2.25 -17.89 -10.23
C LYS A 230 3.45 -18.30 -11.08
N SER A 231 4.05 -17.36 -11.80
CA SER A 231 5.28 -17.60 -12.57
C SER A 231 6.55 -17.62 -11.71
N GLY A 232 6.44 -17.47 -10.38
CA GLY A 232 7.53 -17.52 -9.43
C GLY A 232 8.10 -16.15 -9.04
N VAL A 233 7.51 -15.04 -9.49
CA VAL A 233 7.95 -13.70 -9.09
C VAL A 233 7.25 -13.28 -7.80
N ASN A 234 8.04 -12.99 -6.80
CA ASN A 234 7.59 -12.41 -5.54
C ASN A 234 8.74 -11.63 -4.90
N ILE A 235 8.49 -11.06 -3.72
CA ILE A 235 9.52 -10.39 -2.93
C ILE A 235 10.52 -11.45 -2.44
N PRO A 236 11.81 -11.35 -2.78
CA PRO A 236 12.81 -12.31 -2.32
C PRO A 236 12.98 -12.26 -0.81
N LYS A 237 13.27 -13.42 -0.19
CA LYS A 237 13.51 -13.50 1.27
C LYS A 237 14.73 -12.72 1.74
N SER A 238 15.65 -12.39 0.83
CA SER A 238 16.78 -11.51 1.11
C SER A 238 16.36 -10.06 1.40
N VAL A 239 15.14 -9.67 1.04
CA VAL A 239 14.52 -8.41 1.45
C VAL A 239 13.51 -8.72 2.54
N PHE A 240 13.93 -8.45 3.77
CA PHE A 240 13.25 -8.94 4.98
C PHE A 240 12.61 -7.82 5.81
N PHE A 241 12.75 -6.54 5.39
CA PHE A 241 12.19 -5.41 6.13
C PHE A 241 11.49 -4.39 5.19
N VAL A 242 12.25 -3.59 4.46
CA VAL A 242 11.77 -2.54 3.55
C VAL A 242 12.45 -2.69 2.18
N HIS A 243 12.16 -1.83 1.22
CA HIS A 243 12.57 -1.94 -0.20
C HIS A 243 11.97 -3.15 -0.92
N GLU A 244 10.85 -3.64 -0.43
CA GLU A 244 10.13 -4.79 -0.98
C GLU A 244 9.54 -4.50 -2.36
N ASP A 245 9.09 -3.28 -2.62
CA ASP A 245 8.61 -2.84 -3.92
C ASP A 245 9.74 -2.81 -4.97
N THR A 246 10.88 -2.25 -4.59
CA THR A 246 12.10 -2.26 -5.42
C THR A 246 12.53 -3.69 -5.72
N ALA A 247 12.58 -4.55 -4.71
CA ALA A 247 12.98 -5.94 -4.86
C ALA A 247 12.00 -6.74 -5.72
N PHE A 248 10.70 -6.53 -5.54
CA PHE A 248 9.67 -7.16 -6.36
C PHE A 248 9.84 -6.76 -7.84
N MET A 249 9.99 -5.46 -8.12
CA MET A 249 10.14 -4.96 -9.48
C MET A 249 11.44 -5.43 -10.14
N HIS A 250 12.55 -5.48 -9.41
CA HIS A 250 13.80 -6.07 -9.92
C HIS A 250 13.66 -7.55 -10.23
N SER A 251 12.97 -8.32 -9.37
CA SER A 251 12.68 -9.72 -9.61
C SER A 251 11.84 -9.91 -10.88
N LEU A 252 10.83 -9.09 -11.07
CA LEU A 252 9.96 -9.08 -12.23
C LEU A 252 10.75 -8.78 -13.52
N ILE A 253 11.55 -7.71 -13.50
CA ILE A 253 12.38 -7.30 -14.64
C ILE A 253 13.35 -8.41 -15.04
N LYS A 254 14.00 -9.02 -14.06
CA LYS A 254 14.98 -10.09 -14.32
C LYS A 254 14.32 -11.38 -14.81
N THR A 255 13.18 -11.75 -14.25
CA THR A 255 12.48 -12.98 -14.64
C THR A 255 11.93 -12.90 -16.06
N PHE A 256 11.40 -11.76 -16.45
CA PHE A 256 10.74 -11.57 -17.74
C PHE A 256 11.55 -10.76 -18.75
N ASP A 257 12.78 -10.44 -18.44
CA ASP A 257 13.69 -9.66 -19.32
C ASP A 257 13.05 -8.33 -19.78
N GLY A 258 12.32 -7.68 -18.86
CA GLY A 258 11.64 -6.42 -19.14
C GLY A 258 10.51 -6.51 -20.19
N LYS A 259 9.99 -7.70 -20.49
CA LYS A 259 9.02 -7.91 -21.58
C LYS A 259 7.57 -7.78 -21.19
N ILE A 260 7.23 -7.86 -19.89
CA ILE A 260 5.86 -7.64 -19.46
C ILE A 260 5.55 -6.15 -19.32
N PRO A 261 4.32 -5.70 -19.63
CA PRO A 261 3.97 -4.30 -19.54
C PRO A 261 3.70 -3.87 -18.10
N GLN A 262 3.94 -2.59 -17.84
CA GLN A 262 3.37 -1.85 -16.72
C GLN A 262 2.30 -0.90 -17.25
N PHE A 263 1.11 -0.96 -16.62
CA PHE A 263 0.01 -0.06 -16.93
C PHE A 263 -0.03 1.08 -15.90
N ILE A 264 -0.03 2.31 -16.36
CA ILE A 264 -0.18 3.50 -15.51
C ILE A 264 -1.52 4.14 -15.85
N ILE A 265 -2.43 4.17 -14.89
CA ILE A 265 -3.73 4.82 -15.02
C ILE A 265 -3.52 6.27 -14.64
N LYS A 266 -3.26 7.13 -15.64
CA LYS A 266 -2.68 8.46 -15.47
C LYS A 266 -3.61 9.49 -14.87
N ASN A 267 -4.89 9.40 -15.16
CA ASN A 267 -5.86 10.43 -14.82
C ASN A 267 -6.82 10.03 -13.69
N ILE A 268 -6.55 8.95 -13.00
CA ILE A 268 -7.26 8.56 -11.79
C ILE A 268 -6.30 8.63 -10.60
N LEU A 269 -6.62 9.50 -9.66
CA LEU A 269 -5.79 9.79 -8.51
C LEU A 269 -6.02 8.81 -7.36
N LEU A 270 -4.94 8.21 -6.88
CA LEU A 270 -4.84 7.51 -5.61
C LEU A 270 -4.06 8.39 -4.63
N VAL A 271 -4.66 8.76 -3.51
CA VAL A 271 -3.96 9.55 -2.49
C VAL A 271 -2.98 8.66 -1.73
N HIS A 272 -1.74 9.13 -1.59
CA HIS A 272 -0.70 8.45 -0.84
C HIS A 272 0.09 9.42 0.05
N ASN A 273 0.71 8.89 1.10
CA ASN A 273 1.40 9.64 2.14
C ASN A 273 0.48 10.64 2.88
N ARG A 274 -0.80 10.30 2.99
CA ARG A 274 -1.75 11.11 3.75
C ARG A 274 -1.36 11.16 5.22
N LYS A 275 -1.38 12.35 5.79
CA LYS A 275 -1.29 12.54 7.24
C LYS A 275 -2.68 12.83 7.79
N HIS A 276 -2.95 12.35 8.99
CA HIS A 276 -4.18 12.75 9.66
C HIS A 276 -4.14 14.26 9.93
N PRO A 277 -5.15 15.04 9.51
CA PRO A 277 -5.15 16.50 9.68
C PRO A 277 -5.19 16.89 11.15
N ASN A 278 -5.84 16.09 11.99
CA ASN A 278 -5.77 16.22 13.43
C ASN A 278 -4.59 15.41 13.95
N LYS A 279 -3.84 15.99 14.84
CA LYS A 279 -2.71 15.29 15.46
C LYS A 279 -3.17 14.00 16.12
N ARG A 280 -2.36 12.96 16.01
CA ARG A 280 -2.61 11.64 16.59
C ARG A 280 -2.67 11.72 18.12
N ASN A 281 -3.86 11.74 18.66
CA ASN A 281 -4.07 11.95 20.10
C ASN A 281 -3.47 10.87 20.99
N TYR A 282 -3.29 9.66 20.45
CA TYR A 282 -2.67 8.57 21.22
C TYR A 282 -1.19 8.76 21.50
N VAL A 283 -0.55 9.60 20.77
CA VAL A 283 0.89 9.60 20.63
C VAL A 283 1.50 10.96 20.76
N LEU A 284 0.67 11.99 20.79
CA LEU A 284 1.08 13.27 21.25
C LEU A 284 1.18 13.21 22.77
N GLY A 285 2.39 13.25 23.27
CA GLY A 285 2.61 13.62 24.66
C GLY A 285 2.08 15.05 24.91
N GLU A 286 2.03 15.47 26.16
CA GLU A 286 1.60 16.81 26.56
C GLU A 286 2.38 17.94 25.86
N ASP A 287 3.58 17.66 25.36
CA ASP A 287 4.41 18.56 24.58
C ASP A 287 3.94 18.78 23.13
N GLY A 288 2.93 18.04 22.68
CA GLY A 288 2.39 18.15 21.33
C GLY A 288 3.32 17.67 20.20
N ILE A 289 4.42 16.99 20.56
CA ILE A 289 5.37 16.42 19.60
C ILE A 289 4.83 15.06 19.14
N ASP A 290 4.63 14.89 17.85
CA ASP A 290 4.24 13.59 17.28
C ASP A 290 5.37 12.57 17.45
N LYS A 291 5.28 11.77 18.51
CA LYS A 291 6.21 10.67 18.83
C LYS A 291 5.93 9.43 17.99
N THR A 292 4.87 9.43 17.20
CA THR A 292 4.43 8.31 16.37
C THR A 292 4.35 8.63 14.89
N ASN A 293 4.98 9.71 14.46
CA ASN A 293 5.15 9.69 13.02
C ASN A 293 5.80 8.34 12.69
N THR A 294 5.27 7.67 11.70
CA THR A 294 5.66 6.32 11.27
C THR A 294 7.19 6.19 11.19
N GLY A 295 7.88 7.25 10.77
CA GLY A 295 9.32 7.33 10.74
C GLY A 295 9.98 7.31 12.12
N ALA A 296 9.42 8.00 13.12
CA ALA A 296 10.03 8.09 14.44
C ALA A 296 9.90 6.78 15.23
N LEU A 297 8.76 6.10 15.18
CA LEU A 297 8.59 4.81 15.88
C LEU A 297 9.35 3.67 15.21
N ARG A 298 9.38 3.61 13.91
CA ARG A 298 10.24 2.67 13.19
C ARG A 298 11.71 2.88 13.57
N LYS A 299 12.18 4.11 13.57
CA LYS A 299 13.55 4.47 13.95
C LYS A 299 13.87 4.25 15.42
N ALA A 300 12.87 4.09 16.27
CA ALA A 300 13.07 3.76 17.68
C ALA A 300 13.57 2.31 17.90
N HIS A 301 13.41 1.43 16.93
CA HIS A 301 14.03 0.12 16.97
C HIS A 301 15.53 0.23 16.75
N SER A 302 16.33 -0.34 17.64
CA SER A 302 17.79 -0.34 17.55
C SER A 302 18.31 -0.95 16.22
N TRP A 303 17.58 -1.91 15.69
CA TRP A 303 17.93 -2.61 14.46
C TRP A 303 17.49 -1.89 13.15
N TYR A 304 16.69 -0.81 13.27
CA TYR A 304 16.01 -0.20 12.10
C TYR A 304 16.98 0.25 11.02
N GLU A 305 17.99 1.04 11.37
CA GLU A 305 18.91 1.61 10.37
C GLU A 305 19.77 0.55 9.70
N SER A 306 20.24 -0.42 10.48
CA SER A 306 21.02 -1.53 9.96
C SER A 306 20.18 -2.38 8.99
N ALA A 307 18.99 -2.79 9.40
CA ALA A 307 18.09 -3.57 8.55
C ALA A 307 17.70 -2.82 7.26
N ASN A 308 17.45 -1.53 7.35
CA ASN A 308 17.13 -0.70 6.19
C ASN A 308 18.29 -0.71 5.16
N LYS A 309 19.53 -0.46 5.60
CA LYS A 309 20.72 -0.47 4.74
C LYS A 309 20.98 -1.83 4.10
N LEU A 310 20.81 -2.92 4.88
CA LEU A 310 21.02 -4.27 4.36
C LEU A 310 19.95 -4.66 3.33
N CYS A 311 18.68 -4.31 3.57
CA CYS A 311 17.60 -4.54 2.63
C CYS A 311 17.76 -3.70 1.35
N GLU A 312 18.19 -2.45 1.46
CA GLU A 312 18.52 -1.62 0.31
C GLU A 312 19.61 -2.26 -0.54
N HIS A 313 20.72 -2.64 0.10
CA HIS A 313 21.79 -3.37 -0.59
C HIS A 313 21.27 -4.63 -1.29
N ASN A 314 20.51 -5.46 -0.58
CA ASN A 314 19.98 -6.68 -1.15
C ASN A 314 19.05 -6.43 -2.32
N ALA A 315 18.14 -5.46 -2.20
CA ALA A 315 17.19 -5.11 -3.26
C ALA A 315 17.86 -4.71 -4.58
N TYR A 316 18.96 -3.97 -4.49
CA TYR A 316 19.69 -3.52 -5.68
C TYR A 316 20.75 -4.48 -6.20
N ASN A 317 21.26 -5.39 -5.36
CA ASN A 317 22.44 -6.20 -5.69
C ASN A 317 22.17 -7.71 -5.75
N MET A 318 21.00 -8.21 -5.38
CA MET A 318 20.70 -9.63 -5.31
C MET A 318 20.90 -10.41 -6.63
N PHE A 319 20.88 -9.72 -7.77
CA PHE A 319 21.10 -10.33 -9.08
C PHE A 319 22.51 -10.10 -9.65
N ASN A 320 23.39 -9.45 -8.90
CA ASN A 320 24.74 -9.06 -9.37
C ASN A 320 25.85 -9.98 -8.83
N GLN A 321 25.50 -11.16 -8.31
CA GLN A 321 26.45 -12.07 -7.64
C GLN A 321 27.14 -11.44 -6.41
N SER A 322 26.61 -10.37 -5.88
CA SER A 322 27.06 -9.75 -4.65
C SER A 322 26.60 -10.53 -3.43
N LYS A 323 27.32 -10.40 -2.32
CA LYS A 323 26.85 -10.93 -1.05
C LYS A 323 25.49 -10.37 -0.71
N THR A 324 24.54 -11.23 -0.31
CA THR A 324 23.28 -10.83 0.31
C THR A 324 23.39 -10.96 1.83
N TYR A 325 22.68 -10.11 2.52
CA TYR A 325 22.65 -10.06 3.97
C TYR A 325 21.33 -10.62 4.51
N THR A 326 21.32 -10.99 5.78
CA THR A 326 20.17 -11.57 6.49
C THR A 326 19.91 -10.83 7.80
N TRP A 327 18.87 -11.22 8.54
CA TRP A 327 18.64 -10.73 9.91
C TRP A 327 19.82 -10.98 10.85
N GLU A 328 20.66 -11.96 10.59
CA GLU A 328 21.85 -12.28 11.39
C GLU A 328 22.94 -11.21 11.24
N ASP A 329 22.96 -10.49 10.12
CA ASP A 329 23.91 -9.43 9.84
C ASP A 329 23.45 -8.05 10.41
N VAL A 330 22.23 -7.97 10.97
CA VAL A 330 21.68 -6.74 11.51
C VAL A 330 22.33 -6.38 12.83
N GLU A 331 22.88 -5.17 12.90
CA GLU A 331 23.39 -4.60 14.14
C GLU A 331 22.21 -4.20 15.05
N LYS A 332 22.27 -4.65 16.31
CA LYS A 332 21.19 -4.46 17.30
C LYS A 332 21.57 -3.36 18.31
#